data_30ee0d06f907203210b9963424728328
#
_entry.id   30ee0d06f907203210b9963424728328
#
_cell.length_a   1.000
_cell.length_b   1.000
_cell.length_c   1.000
_cell.angle_alpha   90.00
_cell.angle_beta   90.00
_cell.angle_gamma   90.00
#
_symmetry.space_group_name_H-M   'P 1'
#
loop_
_entity.id
_entity.type
_entity.pdbx_description
1 polymer ?
#
loop_
_entity_poly.entity_id
_entity_poly.type
_entity_poly.pdbx_seq_one_letter_code
_entity_poly.pdbx_strand_id
1 'polypeptide(L)'
;MNYIEFAENERLSTIVLGMMRISQMSEDEVEALVEAALSIGINTFDLADIYGDGQCEVLLGKVLKRRPDLRDQMWIQSKCGIRKDGFTYFDFSKDYILDSVDGILERLQIERLDSLLLHRPDALMDPEEVAAAFDHLEQAGKVRHFGVSNQNPMMMKLLKTVVEQPLKVNQLQLSATFTPSFEAGFHVNMEGPKAAVRDGSVFEYCRLTDTVIQAWSVLQHGYFKGNFVGKEGFAALNHVLNDLAKKYQVTSTAIALAWVLRYPGKMQAVIGTTKPQHVLEAGKAAEVTLTRKEWYQVYLAAGNDLP
;
A
#
# COMPACT_ATOMS: atom_id res chain seq x y z
N MET A 1 9.63 10.08 -12.08
CA MET A 1 8.73 9.63 -10.99
C MET A 1 7.72 10.72 -10.68
N ASN A 2 6.44 10.38 -10.52
CA ASN A 2 5.43 11.32 -10.02
C ASN A 2 5.36 11.26 -8.50
N TYR A 3 4.95 12.37 -7.88
CA TYR A 3 4.82 12.49 -6.43
C TYR A 3 3.45 13.01 -6.06
N ILE A 4 2.97 12.62 -4.89
CA ILE A 4 1.80 13.20 -4.24
C ILE A 4 2.26 14.11 -3.10
N GLU A 5 1.55 15.22 -2.92
CA GLU A 5 1.69 16.07 -1.72
C GLU A 5 1.05 15.30 -0.56
N PHE A 6 1.85 14.90 0.41
CA PHE A 6 1.40 14.08 1.53
C PHE A 6 1.10 14.94 2.76
N ALA A 7 2.02 15.85 3.07
CA ALA A 7 1.88 16.88 4.07
C ALA A 7 2.67 18.12 3.62
N GLU A 8 2.65 19.19 4.39
CA GLU A 8 3.39 20.41 4.07
C GLU A 8 4.88 20.10 3.88
N ASN A 9 5.39 20.38 2.69
CA ASN A 9 6.77 20.08 2.26
C ASN A 9 7.14 18.58 2.23
N GLU A 10 6.18 17.68 2.27
CA GLU A 10 6.40 16.23 2.21
C GLU A 10 5.78 15.64 0.94
N ARG A 11 6.62 15.11 0.07
CA ARG A 11 6.21 14.53 -1.22
C ARG A 11 6.61 13.06 -1.28
N LEU A 12 5.61 12.19 -1.48
CA LEU A 12 5.81 10.75 -1.61
C LEU A 12 5.67 10.31 -3.05
N SER A 13 6.54 9.40 -3.48
CA SER A 13 6.46 8.77 -4.80
C SER A 13 5.14 8.04 -4.98
N THR A 14 4.58 8.08 -6.19
CA THR A 14 3.35 7.33 -6.53
C THR A 14 3.56 5.82 -6.59
N ILE A 15 4.80 5.37 -6.68
CA ILE A 15 5.20 3.97 -6.52
C ILE A 15 5.82 3.81 -5.14
N VAL A 16 5.43 2.76 -4.43
CA VAL A 16 5.94 2.36 -3.11
C VAL A 16 6.63 1.01 -3.24
N LEU A 17 7.81 0.86 -2.68
CA LEU A 17 8.46 -0.44 -2.60
C LEU A 17 7.97 -1.21 -1.38
N GLY A 18 7.16 -2.25 -1.60
CA GLY A 18 6.71 -3.18 -0.56
C GLY A 18 7.75 -4.25 -0.28
N MET A 19 8.18 -4.36 0.96
CA MET A 19 9.32 -5.18 1.38
C MET A 19 8.92 -6.51 2.04
N MET A 20 7.68 -6.98 1.87
CA MET A 20 7.18 -8.20 2.50
C MET A 20 7.98 -9.47 2.13
N ARG A 21 8.66 -9.47 0.98
CA ARG A 21 9.31 -10.69 0.42
C ARG A 21 10.82 -10.71 0.54
N ILE A 22 11.41 -9.77 1.26
CA ILE A 22 12.88 -9.70 1.38
C ILE A 22 13.47 -10.66 2.42
N SER A 23 12.66 -11.32 3.24
CA SER A 23 13.12 -12.13 4.39
C SER A 23 14.12 -13.24 4.07
N GLN A 24 14.23 -13.66 2.80
CA GLN A 24 15.17 -14.69 2.35
C GLN A 24 16.31 -14.12 1.49
N MET A 25 16.40 -12.79 1.35
CA MET A 25 17.46 -12.13 0.60
C MET A 25 18.70 -11.91 1.49
N SER A 26 19.85 -11.77 0.86
CA SER A 26 21.06 -11.26 1.52
C SER A 26 20.97 -9.74 1.74
N GLU A 27 21.81 -9.21 2.63
CA GLU A 27 21.90 -7.77 2.87
C GLU A 27 22.28 -7.00 1.60
N ASP A 28 23.20 -7.55 0.78
CA ASP A 28 23.62 -6.93 -0.48
C ASP A 28 22.51 -6.89 -1.53
N GLU A 29 21.67 -7.92 -1.60
CA GLU A 29 20.50 -7.94 -2.48
C GLU A 29 19.45 -6.92 -2.03
N VAL A 30 19.23 -6.77 -0.72
CA VAL A 30 18.30 -5.76 -0.18
C VAL A 30 18.85 -4.35 -0.44
N GLU A 31 20.14 -4.11 -0.25
CA GLU A 31 20.78 -2.83 -0.57
C GLU A 31 20.62 -2.48 -2.05
N ALA A 32 20.94 -3.41 -2.95
CA ALA A 32 20.78 -3.20 -4.39
C ALA A 32 19.30 -2.91 -4.79
N LEU A 33 18.35 -3.54 -4.11
CA LEU A 33 16.92 -3.30 -4.32
C LEU A 33 16.51 -1.88 -3.88
N VAL A 34 16.99 -1.42 -2.73
CA VAL A 34 16.76 -0.07 -2.20
C VAL A 34 17.40 0.97 -3.11
N GLU A 35 18.68 0.78 -3.50
CA GLU A 35 19.36 1.70 -4.41
C GLU A 35 18.67 1.81 -5.77
N ALA A 36 18.18 0.70 -6.33
CA ALA A 36 17.42 0.72 -7.58
C ALA A 36 16.12 1.52 -7.45
N ALA A 37 15.43 1.44 -6.31
CA ALA A 37 14.22 2.22 -6.06
C ALA A 37 14.54 3.72 -5.95
N LEU A 38 15.54 4.08 -5.14
CA LEU A 38 15.96 5.47 -4.94
C LEU A 38 16.47 6.10 -6.24
N SER A 39 17.20 5.34 -7.08
CA SER A 39 17.78 5.85 -8.34
C SER A 39 16.72 6.34 -9.34
N ILE A 40 15.49 5.87 -9.23
CA ILE A 40 14.35 6.30 -10.07
C ILE A 40 13.36 7.21 -9.32
N GLY A 41 13.70 7.62 -8.08
CA GLY A 41 12.92 8.52 -7.25
C GLY A 41 11.78 7.86 -6.47
N ILE A 42 11.78 6.52 -6.31
CA ILE A 42 10.92 5.88 -5.31
C ILE A 42 11.51 6.19 -3.94
N ASN A 43 10.76 6.89 -3.10
CA ASN A 43 11.21 7.28 -1.76
C ASN A 43 10.38 6.65 -0.64
N THR A 44 9.34 5.85 -0.94
CA THR A 44 8.45 5.24 0.06
C THR A 44 8.65 3.74 0.12
N PHE A 45 8.92 3.21 1.32
CA PHE A 45 9.23 1.81 1.60
C PHE A 45 8.23 1.27 2.63
N ASP A 46 7.54 0.19 2.28
CA ASP A 46 6.42 -0.36 3.05
C ASP A 46 6.76 -1.70 3.69
N LEU A 47 6.74 -1.74 5.01
CA LEU A 47 6.99 -2.90 5.85
C LEU A 47 5.75 -3.25 6.71
N ALA A 48 5.90 -4.25 7.57
CA ALA A 48 5.03 -4.57 8.69
C ALA A 48 5.78 -5.49 9.68
N ASP A 49 5.44 -5.39 10.96
CA ASP A 49 6.03 -6.19 12.04
C ASP A 49 5.94 -7.71 11.81
N ILE A 50 4.87 -8.14 11.13
CA ILE A 50 4.58 -9.55 10.82
C ILE A 50 5.33 -10.08 9.58
N TYR A 51 5.95 -9.23 8.75
CA TYR A 51 6.58 -9.66 7.50
C TYR A 51 7.83 -10.49 7.76
N GLY A 52 7.78 -11.78 7.36
CA GLY A 52 8.84 -12.73 7.66
C GLY A 52 9.09 -12.89 9.18
N ASP A 53 8.04 -12.72 10.00
CA ASP A 53 8.12 -12.70 11.47
C ASP A 53 9.17 -11.70 11.99
N GLY A 54 9.17 -10.49 11.42
CA GLY A 54 10.09 -9.38 11.72
C GLY A 54 11.40 -9.40 10.93
N GLN A 55 11.74 -10.48 10.21
CA GLN A 55 13.00 -10.58 9.48
C GLN A 55 13.15 -9.54 8.36
N CYS A 56 12.05 -9.10 7.76
CA CYS A 56 12.10 -8.04 6.75
C CYS A 56 12.62 -6.72 7.34
N GLU A 57 12.17 -6.36 8.54
CA GLU A 57 12.64 -5.17 9.25
C GLU A 57 14.09 -5.34 9.71
N VAL A 58 14.47 -6.51 10.24
CA VAL A 58 15.86 -6.81 10.63
C VAL A 58 16.83 -6.65 9.46
N LEU A 59 16.48 -7.18 8.28
CA LEU A 59 17.34 -7.10 7.10
C LEU A 59 17.50 -5.66 6.61
N LEU A 60 16.40 -4.90 6.52
CA LEU A 60 16.50 -3.48 6.16
C LEU A 60 17.30 -2.70 7.21
N GLY A 61 17.10 -2.97 8.51
CA GLY A 61 17.84 -2.34 9.59
C GLY A 61 19.36 -2.55 9.49
N LYS A 62 19.80 -3.77 9.13
CA LYS A 62 21.22 -4.06 8.86
C LYS A 62 21.77 -3.27 7.68
N VAL A 63 21.00 -3.14 6.60
CA VAL A 63 21.37 -2.30 5.45
C VAL A 63 21.50 -0.84 5.87
N LEU A 64 20.51 -0.30 6.61
CA LEU A 64 20.52 1.09 7.07
C LEU A 64 21.70 1.38 8.04
N LYS A 65 22.05 0.41 8.89
CA LYS A 65 23.24 0.53 9.75
C LYS A 65 24.53 0.62 8.94
N ARG A 66 24.65 -0.16 7.86
CA ARG A 66 25.80 -0.13 6.95
C ARG A 66 25.81 1.11 6.05
N ARG A 67 24.62 1.57 5.66
CA ARG A 67 24.39 2.69 4.73
C ARG A 67 23.43 3.71 5.34
N PRO A 68 23.86 4.45 6.35
CA PRO A 68 23.00 5.47 7.01
C PRO A 68 22.58 6.61 6.05
N ASP A 69 23.36 6.86 5.00
CA ASP A 69 23.05 7.81 3.92
C ASP A 69 21.75 7.51 3.16
N LEU A 70 21.29 6.24 3.18
CA LEU A 70 20.03 5.86 2.56
C LEU A 70 18.81 6.31 3.38
N ARG A 71 18.94 6.32 4.73
CA ARG A 71 17.81 6.66 5.62
C ARG A 71 17.18 8.02 5.33
N ASP A 72 18.02 9.02 5.05
CA ASP A 72 17.57 10.40 4.79
C ASP A 72 16.81 10.55 3.47
N GLN A 73 16.92 9.56 2.58
CA GLN A 73 16.24 9.52 1.29
C GLN A 73 14.95 8.70 1.33
N MET A 74 14.67 8.02 2.46
CA MET A 74 13.59 7.05 2.59
C MET A 74 12.48 7.57 3.50
N TRP A 75 11.25 7.39 3.03
CA TRP A 75 10.06 7.40 3.87
C TRP A 75 9.76 5.96 4.30
N ILE A 76 9.98 5.65 5.55
CA ILE A 76 9.78 4.29 6.09
C ILE A 76 8.41 4.21 6.76
N GLN A 77 7.56 3.36 6.21
CA GLN A 77 6.25 3.00 6.71
C GLN A 77 6.28 1.57 7.24
N SER A 78 5.75 1.35 8.45
CA SER A 78 5.49 0.00 8.95
C SER A 78 4.08 -0.11 9.52
N LYS A 79 3.69 -1.32 9.94
CA LYS A 79 2.34 -1.63 10.40
C LYS A 79 2.40 -2.55 11.60
N CYS A 80 1.37 -2.45 12.47
CA CYS A 80 1.15 -3.35 13.59
C CYS A 80 -0.33 -3.74 13.72
N GLY A 81 -0.64 -4.65 14.62
CA GLY A 81 -2.03 -5.04 14.94
C GLY A 81 -2.41 -6.45 14.55
N ILE A 82 -1.52 -7.22 13.90
CA ILE A 82 -1.73 -8.65 13.65
C ILE A 82 -0.85 -9.44 14.58
N ARG A 83 -1.46 -10.24 15.44
CA ARG A 83 -0.75 -11.14 16.37
C ARG A 83 -0.79 -12.58 15.90
N LYS A 84 0.29 -13.31 16.19
CA LYS A 84 0.41 -14.76 16.00
C LYS A 84 0.80 -15.40 17.32
N ASP A 85 -0.16 -16.06 17.96
CA ASP A 85 0.06 -16.83 19.16
C ASP A 85 -0.83 -18.08 19.12
N GLY A 86 -0.31 -19.17 18.55
CA GLY A 86 -1.07 -20.38 18.24
C GLY A 86 -2.06 -20.21 17.09
N PHE A 87 -2.65 -19.04 16.92
CA PHE A 87 -3.51 -18.63 15.79
C PHE A 87 -3.34 -17.13 15.50
N THR A 88 -3.91 -16.66 14.39
CA THR A 88 -3.87 -15.24 14.01
C THR A 88 -5.08 -14.51 14.60
N TYR A 89 -4.85 -13.39 15.26
CA TYR A 89 -5.87 -12.47 15.76
C TYR A 89 -5.42 -11.02 15.66
N PHE A 90 -6.31 -10.07 15.93
CA PHE A 90 -6.02 -8.64 15.84
C PHE A 90 -6.03 -8.02 17.23
N ASP A 91 -5.17 -7.02 17.43
CA ASP A 91 -5.02 -6.36 18.72
C ASP A 91 -4.59 -4.90 18.52
N PHE A 92 -5.50 -3.95 18.86
CA PHE A 92 -5.24 -2.51 18.84
C PHE A 92 -5.25 -1.91 20.24
N SER A 93 -4.98 -2.73 21.27
CA SER A 93 -4.75 -2.20 22.61
C SER A 93 -3.55 -1.25 22.62
N LYS A 94 -3.60 -0.26 23.49
CA LYS A 94 -2.53 0.73 23.65
C LYS A 94 -1.17 0.07 23.87
N ASP A 95 -1.10 -0.84 24.83
CA ASP A 95 0.17 -1.48 25.20
C ASP A 95 0.76 -2.27 24.03
N TYR A 96 -0.09 -3.01 23.29
CA TYR A 96 0.40 -3.76 22.13
C TYR A 96 0.90 -2.84 21.01
N ILE A 97 0.22 -1.74 20.73
CA ILE A 97 0.68 -0.76 19.71
C ILE A 97 2.04 -0.19 20.12
N LEU A 98 2.21 0.21 21.37
CA LEU A 98 3.48 0.76 21.86
C LEU A 98 4.62 -0.25 21.78
N ASP A 99 4.42 -1.48 22.28
CA ASP A 99 5.41 -2.57 22.25
C ASP A 99 5.78 -2.93 20.80
N SER A 100 4.78 -2.96 19.90
CA SER A 100 5.02 -3.24 18.49
C SER A 100 5.91 -2.19 17.84
N VAL A 101 5.65 -0.90 18.10
CA VAL A 101 6.46 0.20 17.54
C VAL A 101 7.89 0.14 18.09
N ASP A 102 8.07 -0.11 19.37
CA ASP A 102 9.40 -0.25 19.95
C ASP A 102 10.19 -1.41 19.32
N GLY A 103 9.53 -2.55 19.13
CA GLY A 103 10.12 -3.67 18.41
C GLY A 103 10.44 -3.38 16.94
N ILE A 104 9.57 -2.64 16.21
CA ILE A 104 9.81 -2.21 14.84
C ILE A 104 11.06 -1.31 14.76
N LEU A 105 11.15 -0.30 15.63
CA LEU A 105 12.28 0.65 15.67
C LEU A 105 13.59 -0.07 16.00
N GLU A 106 13.57 -1.02 16.94
CA GLU A 106 14.72 -1.85 17.28
C GLU A 106 15.19 -2.70 16.10
N ARG A 107 14.27 -3.41 15.41
CA ARG A 107 14.59 -4.24 14.24
C ARG A 107 15.12 -3.43 13.07
N LEU A 108 14.52 -2.27 12.81
CA LEU A 108 14.95 -1.34 11.76
C LEU A 108 16.22 -0.56 12.12
N GLN A 109 16.63 -0.54 13.40
CA GLN A 109 17.74 0.25 13.91
C GLN A 109 17.62 1.74 13.56
N ILE A 110 16.41 2.30 13.70
CA ILE A 110 16.08 3.71 13.47
C ILE A 110 15.37 4.28 14.70
N GLU A 111 15.43 5.60 14.85
CA GLU A 111 14.80 6.28 15.99
C GLU A 111 13.32 6.61 15.75
N ARG A 112 12.88 6.65 14.48
CA ARG A 112 11.54 7.11 14.12
C ARG A 112 11.02 6.47 12.83
N LEU A 113 9.74 6.09 12.84
CA LEU A 113 8.96 5.81 11.64
C LEU A 113 8.41 7.11 11.03
N ASP A 114 8.37 7.16 9.70
CA ASP A 114 7.67 8.23 9.00
C ASP A 114 6.16 8.00 8.98
N SER A 115 5.70 6.75 8.89
CA SER A 115 4.29 6.39 9.02
C SER A 115 4.09 5.06 9.76
N LEU A 116 3.06 5.00 10.61
CA LEU A 116 2.55 3.76 11.22
C LEU A 116 1.12 3.51 10.74
N LEU A 117 0.83 2.29 10.27
CA LEU A 117 -0.53 1.89 9.90
C LEU A 117 -1.08 0.81 10.86
N LEU A 118 -2.35 0.92 11.22
CA LEU A 118 -3.11 -0.18 11.81
C LEU A 118 -3.42 -1.21 10.71
N HIS A 119 -2.84 -2.43 10.80
CA HIS A 119 -2.67 -3.33 9.66
C HIS A 119 -3.97 -3.99 9.15
N ARG A 120 -4.88 -4.34 10.07
CA ARG A 120 -6.18 -4.96 9.77
C ARG A 120 -7.24 -4.43 10.72
N PRO A 121 -8.53 -4.43 10.34
CA PRO A 121 -9.59 -4.10 11.28
C PRO A 121 -9.57 -5.01 12.51
N ASP A 122 -9.58 -4.43 13.69
CA ASP A 122 -9.81 -5.14 14.95
C ASP A 122 -11.27 -4.93 15.37
N ALA A 123 -12.02 -6.02 15.52
CA ALA A 123 -13.43 -5.98 15.93
C ALA A 123 -13.61 -5.55 17.41
N LEU A 124 -12.54 -5.68 18.21
CA LEU A 124 -12.54 -5.31 19.64
C LEU A 124 -11.83 -3.98 19.89
N MET A 125 -11.50 -3.24 18.84
CA MET A 125 -10.82 -1.95 18.93
C MET A 125 -11.56 -0.99 19.85
N ASP A 126 -10.84 -0.48 20.85
CA ASP A 126 -11.22 0.68 21.66
C ASP A 126 -10.55 1.94 21.06
N PRO A 127 -11.32 2.90 20.51
CA PRO A 127 -10.75 4.10 19.91
C PRO A 127 -9.91 4.95 20.91
N GLU A 128 -10.27 4.98 22.18
CA GLU A 128 -9.54 5.70 23.22
C GLU A 128 -8.16 5.11 23.48
N GLU A 129 -8.02 3.78 23.43
CA GLU A 129 -6.71 3.11 23.54
C GLU A 129 -5.82 3.44 22.33
N VAL A 130 -6.39 3.42 21.13
CA VAL A 130 -5.67 3.81 19.90
C VAL A 130 -5.23 5.27 19.98
N ALA A 131 -6.12 6.19 20.40
CA ALA A 131 -5.79 7.60 20.55
C ALA A 131 -4.64 7.81 21.56
N ALA A 132 -4.73 7.17 22.72
CA ALA A 132 -3.68 7.26 23.75
C ALA A 132 -2.33 6.67 23.27
N ALA A 133 -2.33 5.64 22.41
CA ALA A 133 -1.11 5.10 21.80
C ALA A 133 -0.52 6.09 20.80
N PHE A 134 -1.35 6.66 19.91
CA PHE A 134 -0.90 7.61 18.88
C PHE A 134 -0.34 8.89 19.50
N ASP A 135 -1.02 9.44 20.50
CA ASP A 135 -0.54 10.61 21.25
C ASP A 135 0.83 10.36 21.88
N HIS A 136 1.00 9.21 22.52
CA HIS A 136 2.28 8.84 23.13
C HIS A 136 3.40 8.73 22.09
N LEU A 137 3.14 8.04 20.98
CA LEU A 137 4.13 7.83 19.92
C LEU A 137 4.52 9.12 19.19
N GLU A 138 3.57 10.02 18.96
CA GLU A 138 3.81 11.33 18.37
C GLU A 138 4.63 12.23 19.32
N GLN A 139 4.21 12.34 20.60
CA GLN A 139 4.90 13.13 21.62
C GLN A 139 6.33 12.62 21.89
N ALA A 140 6.53 11.30 21.86
CA ALA A 140 7.85 10.70 21.98
C ALA A 140 8.74 10.85 20.70
N GLY A 141 8.17 11.39 19.61
CA GLY A 141 8.85 11.53 18.34
C GLY A 141 9.15 10.21 17.61
N LYS A 142 8.50 9.11 18.04
CA LYS A 142 8.71 7.76 17.48
C LYS A 142 7.97 7.53 16.15
N VAL A 143 6.85 8.25 15.93
CA VAL A 143 6.05 8.17 14.69
C VAL A 143 5.64 9.58 14.27
N ARG A 144 5.76 9.89 12.97
CA ARG A 144 5.37 11.22 12.43
C ARG A 144 3.94 11.27 11.95
N HIS A 145 3.50 10.21 11.25
CA HIS A 145 2.17 10.16 10.64
C HIS A 145 1.50 8.81 10.88
N PHE A 146 0.18 8.84 10.90
CA PHE A 146 -0.64 7.67 11.17
C PHE A 146 -1.58 7.37 10.03
N GLY A 147 -1.96 6.11 9.92
CA GLY A 147 -2.92 5.64 8.94
C GLY A 147 -3.48 4.28 9.29
N VAL A 148 -4.20 3.72 8.36
CA VAL A 148 -4.88 2.43 8.53
C VAL A 148 -4.68 1.56 7.28
N SER A 149 -5.09 0.30 7.38
CA SER A 149 -5.15 -0.60 6.24
C SER A 149 -6.46 -1.40 6.29
N ASN A 150 -7.13 -1.50 5.14
CA ASN A 150 -8.39 -2.23 4.96
C ASN A 150 -9.55 -1.77 5.88
N GLN A 151 -9.55 -0.49 6.27
CA GLN A 151 -10.61 0.11 7.06
C GLN A 151 -11.70 0.68 6.16
N ASN A 152 -12.96 0.45 6.52
CA ASN A 152 -14.10 1.10 5.87
C ASN A 152 -14.35 2.52 6.44
N PRO A 153 -15.20 3.35 5.79
CA PRO A 153 -15.45 4.71 6.23
C PRO A 153 -15.97 4.84 7.67
N MET A 154 -16.81 3.91 8.12
CA MET A 154 -17.37 4.00 9.47
C MET A 154 -16.35 3.67 10.55
N MET A 155 -15.43 2.75 10.30
CA MET A 155 -14.31 2.47 11.19
C MET A 155 -13.36 3.66 11.29
N MET A 156 -13.03 4.29 10.16
CA MET A 156 -12.21 5.51 10.15
C MET A 156 -12.92 6.67 10.87
N LYS A 157 -14.24 6.82 10.68
CA LYS A 157 -15.02 7.82 11.42
C LYS A 157 -15.04 7.55 12.92
N LEU A 158 -15.19 6.27 13.33
CA LEU A 158 -15.15 5.89 14.74
C LEU A 158 -13.80 6.26 15.37
N LEU A 159 -12.67 5.91 14.75
CA LEU A 159 -11.36 6.34 15.21
C LEU A 159 -11.27 7.87 15.34
N LYS A 160 -11.75 8.61 14.34
CA LYS A 160 -11.70 10.07 14.29
C LYS A 160 -12.64 10.77 15.29
N THR A 161 -13.40 10.03 16.12
CA THR A 161 -14.14 10.64 17.24
C THR A 161 -13.21 11.06 18.39
N VAL A 162 -12.05 10.41 18.53
CA VAL A 162 -11.10 10.64 19.63
C VAL A 162 -9.64 10.75 19.16
N VAL A 163 -9.27 10.14 18.03
CA VAL A 163 -7.92 10.27 17.44
C VAL A 163 -7.80 11.63 16.78
N GLU A 164 -6.94 12.50 17.29
CA GLU A 164 -6.71 13.85 16.75
C GLU A 164 -5.83 13.81 15.50
N GLN A 165 -4.85 12.93 15.45
CA GLN A 165 -3.92 12.78 14.33
C GLN A 165 -4.67 12.47 13.02
N PRO A 166 -4.31 13.11 11.89
CA PRO A 166 -4.87 12.77 10.59
C PRO A 166 -4.56 11.33 10.20
N LEU A 167 -5.57 10.55 9.81
CA LEU A 167 -5.37 9.25 9.19
C LEU A 167 -4.97 9.45 7.72
N LYS A 168 -3.67 9.61 7.47
CA LYS A 168 -3.11 10.05 6.18
C LYS A 168 -3.17 8.97 5.10
N VAL A 169 -3.22 7.70 5.47
CA VAL A 169 -3.17 6.54 4.57
C VAL A 169 -4.28 5.57 4.90
N ASN A 170 -4.92 5.02 3.88
CA ASN A 170 -5.67 3.77 3.96
C ASN A 170 -5.12 2.80 2.91
N GLN A 171 -4.41 1.77 3.33
CA GLN A 171 -3.81 0.78 2.43
C GLN A 171 -4.83 -0.31 2.09
N LEU A 172 -5.25 -0.39 0.81
CA LEU A 172 -6.36 -1.22 0.33
C LEU A 172 -5.92 -2.15 -0.80
N GLN A 173 -6.53 -3.32 -0.90
CA GLN A 173 -6.33 -4.17 -2.08
C GLN A 173 -7.02 -3.57 -3.31
N LEU A 174 -6.28 -3.44 -4.40
CA LEU A 174 -6.82 -3.05 -5.70
C LEU A 174 -5.94 -3.60 -6.83
N SER A 175 -6.57 -4.16 -7.83
CA SER A 175 -5.96 -4.47 -9.12
C SER A 175 -7.02 -4.45 -10.22
N ALA A 176 -6.64 -4.55 -11.49
CA ALA A 176 -7.61 -4.63 -12.58
C ALA A 176 -8.57 -5.84 -12.45
N THR A 177 -8.13 -6.90 -11.80
CA THR A 177 -8.89 -8.13 -11.54
C THR A 177 -9.45 -8.23 -10.11
N PHE A 178 -9.34 -7.16 -9.32
CA PHE A 178 -9.91 -7.08 -7.97
C PHE A 178 -10.37 -5.65 -7.70
N THR A 179 -11.64 -5.37 -7.93
CA THR A 179 -12.24 -4.02 -8.01
C THR A 179 -13.44 -3.77 -7.07
N PRO A 180 -13.55 -4.40 -5.87
CA PRO A 180 -14.74 -4.20 -5.02
C PRO A 180 -15.05 -2.73 -4.71
N SER A 181 -14.00 -1.90 -4.58
CA SER A 181 -14.15 -0.47 -4.26
C SER A 181 -14.77 0.37 -5.38
N PHE A 182 -14.82 -0.14 -6.62
CA PHE A 182 -15.53 0.50 -7.73
C PHE A 182 -16.94 -0.06 -7.91
N GLU A 183 -17.16 -1.33 -7.59
CA GLU A 183 -18.42 -2.04 -7.87
C GLU A 183 -19.63 -1.34 -7.21
N ALA A 184 -19.47 -0.88 -5.96
CA ALA A 184 -20.54 -0.18 -5.25
C ALA A 184 -21.00 1.10 -5.97
N GLY A 185 -20.07 1.82 -6.60
CA GLY A 185 -20.39 3.04 -7.36
C GLY A 185 -20.96 2.76 -8.75
N PHE A 186 -20.53 1.69 -9.41
CA PHE A 186 -20.99 1.37 -10.77
C PHE A 186 -22.36 0.72 -10.79
N HIS A 187 -22.71 -0.04 -9.73
CA HIS A 187 -23.94 -0.82 -9.69
C HIS A 187 -25.01 -0.23 -8.76
N VAL A 188 -25.04 1.12 -8.65
CA VAL A 188 -26.09 1.82 -7.88
C VAL A 188 -27.44 1.59 -8.53
N ASN A 189 -28.45 1.25 -7.70
CA ASN A 189 -29.83 0.96 -8.14
C ASN A 189 -29.94 -0.21 -9.14
N MET A 190 -29.06 -1.21 -9.02
CA MET A 190 -29.07 -2.44 -9.82
C MET A 190 -29.27 -3.66 -8.95
N GLU A 191 -29.79 -4.75 -9.55
CA GLU A 191 -29.87 -6.05 -8.91
C GLU A 191 -28.66 -6.93 -9.28
N GLY A 192 -28.22 -7.78 -8.36
CA GLY A 192 -27.17 -8.77 -8.59
C GLY A 192 -26.04 -8.74 -7.58
N PRO A 193 -25.13 -9.72 -7.64
CA PRO A 193 -24.06 -9.88 -6.64
C PRO A 193 -23.09 -8.71 -6.57
N LYS A 194 -22.89 -7.99 -7.66
CA LYS A 194 -21.98 -6.82 -7.75
C LYS A 194 -22.61 -5.54 -7.20
N ALA A 195 -23.94 -5.47 -7.12
CA ALA A 195 -24.67 -4.33 -6.55
C ALA A 195 -24.66 -4.34 -5.01
N ALA A 196 -24.18 -5.41 -4.37
CA ALA A 196 -24.05 -5.46 -2.93
C ALA A 196 -22.88 -4.59 -2.46
N VAL A 197 -23.18 -3.60 -1.63
CA VAL A 197 -22.14 -2.74 -1.01
C VAL A 197 -21.25 -3.60 -0.11
N ARG A 198 -19.94 -3.60 -0.36
CA ARG A 198 -18.96 -4.43 0.35
C ARG A 198 -17.85 -3.64 1.03
N ASP A 199 -17.56 -2.45 0.54
CA ASP A 199 -16.44 -1.63 1.00
C ASP A 199 -16.89 -0.32 1.70
N GLY A 200 -18.19 -0.02 1.69
CA GLY A 200 -18.76 1.16 2.33
C GLY A 200 -18.30 2.50 1.71
N SER A 201 -18.02 2.53 0.41
CA SER A 201 -17.58 3.74 -0.32
C SER A 201 -16.24 4.28 0.17
N VAL A 202 -15.31 3.38 0.43
CA VAL A 202 -14.00 3.71 1.01
C VAL A 202 -13.18 4.66 0.11
N PHE A 203 -13.26 4.53 -1.20
CA PHE A 203 -12.54 5.39 -2.15
C PHE A 203 -13.04 6.82 -2.11
N GLU A 204 -14.36 7.01 -2.11
CA GLU A 204 -15.00 8.32 -2.01
C GLU A 204 -14.68 8.96 -0.64
N TYR A 205 -14.71 8.19 0.44
CA TYR A 205 -14.36 8.67 1.76
C TYR A 205 -12.89 9.16 1.83
N CYS A 206 -11.95 8.38 1.30
CA CYS A 206 -10.54 8.76 1.26
C CYS A 206 -10.32 10.07 0.46
N ARG A 207 -11.05 10.27 -0.64
CA ARG A 207 -11.01 11.53 -1.39
C ARG A 207 -11.58 12.71 -0.61
N LEU A 208 -12.68 12.51 0.11
CA LEU A 208 -13.32 13.54 0.94
C LEU A 208 -12.45 13.97 2.13
N THR A 209 -11.65 13.06 2.67
CA THR A 209 -10.79 13.30 3.85
C THR A 209 -9.33 13.53 3.49
N ASP A 210 -9.01 13.69 2.21
CA ASP A 210 -7.64 13.87 1.71
C ASP A 210 -6.68 12.75 2.13
N THR A 211 -7.20 11.54 2.32
CA THR A 211 -6.46 10.34 2.73
C THR A 211 -5.82 9.68 1.52
N VAL A 212 -4.55 9.32 1.62
CA VAL A 212 -3.83 8.58 0.57
C VAL A 212 -4.30 7.13 0.54
N ILE A 213 -4.63 6.65 -0.66
CA ILE A 213 -4.94 5.23 -0.91
C ILE A 213 -3.67 4.54 -1.39
N GLN A 214 -3.18 3.58 -0.62
CA GLN A 214 -2.07 2.72 -1.01
C GLN A 214 -2.61 1.38 -1.50
N ALA A 215 -2.60 1.18 -2.82
CA ALA A 215 -3.08 -0.06 -3.44
C ALA A 215 -2.04 -1.17 -3.28
N TRP A 216 -2.37 -2.24 -2.55
CA TRP A 216 -1.52 -3.42 -2.41
C TRP A 216 -1.98 -4.56 -3.31
N SER A 217 -1.12 -5.56 -3.56
CA SER A 217 -1.39 -6.69 -4.47
C SER A 217 -1.82 -6.26 -5.88
N VAL A 218 -1.28 -5.19 -6.36
CA VAL A 218 -1.66 -4.48 -7.61
C VAL A 218 -1.57 -5.32 -8.89
N LEU A 219 -0.90 -6.47 -8.83
CA LEU A 219 -0.77 -7.41 -9.95
C LEU A 219 -1.44 -8.76 -9.67
N GLN A 220 -2.16 -8.91 -8.54
CA GLN A 220 -2.79 -10.18 -8.17
C GLN A 220 -4.28 -10.20 -8.50
N HIS A 221 -4.79 -11.39 -8.78
CA HIS A 221 -6.21 -11.62 -9.14
C HIS A 221 -7.08 -12.04 -7.94
N GLY A 222 -6.71 -11.65 -6.74
CA GLY A 222 -7.41 -11.95 -5.49
C GLY A 222 -6.42 -12.08 -4.34
N TYR A 223 -6.91 -12.46 -3.17
CA TYR A 223 -6.08 -12.58 -1.98
C TYR A 223 -5.05 -13.71 -2.14
N PHE A 224 -3.80 -13.36 -2.42
CA PHE A 224 -2.66 -14.27 -2.64
C PHE A 224 -2.88 -15.37 -3.69
N LYS A 225 -3.75 -15.14 -4.69
CA LYS A 225 -4.03 -16.11 -5.75
C LYS A 225 -3.04 -16.09 -6.92
N GLY A 226 -2.12 -15.14 -6.94
CA GLY A 226 -1.07 -15.03 -7.94
C GLY A 226 -1.24 -13.87 -8.91
N ASN A 227 -0.21 -13.66 -9.72
CA ASN A 227 -0.15 -12.57 -10.71
C ASN A 227 -0.97 -12.92 -11.95
N PHE A 228 -1.71 -11.95 -12.50
CA PHE A 228 -2.49 -12.10 -13.73
C PHE A 228 -1.70 -11.71 -15.00
N VAL A 229 -0.65 -10.88 -14.88
CA VAL A 229 0.13 -10.43 -16.05
C VAL A 229 0.88 -11.60 -16.67
N GLY A 230 0.67 -11.80 -17.96
CA GLY A 230 1.29 -12.88 -18.74
C GLY A 230 0.73 -14.28 -18.45
N LYS A 231 -0.41 -14.41 -17.75
CA LYS A 231 -1.04 -15.71 -17.47
C LYS A 231 -2.17 -16.01 -18.46
N GLU A 232 -2.26 -17.26 -18.90
CA GLU A 232 -3.20 -17.73 -19.90
C GLU A 232 -4.66 -17.52 -19.47
N GLY A 233 -4.98 -17.76 -18.19
CA GLY A 233 -6.32 -17.54 -17.64
C GLY A 233 -6.83 -16.08 -17.72
N PHE A 234 -5.98 -15.14 -18.14
CA PHE A 234 -6.29 -13.71 -18.29
C PHE A 234 -5.97 -13.22 -19.71
N ALA A 235 -6.17 -14.06 -20.73
CA ALA A 235 -5.75 -13.77 -22.11
C ALA A 235 -6.32 -12.47 -22.66
N ALA A 236 -7.61 -12.18 -22.45
CA ALA A 236 -8.26 -10.95 -22.90
C ALA A 236 -7.63 -9.70 -22.26
N LEU A 237 -7.41 -9.73 -20.93
CA LEU A 237 -6.74 -8.65 -20.21
C LEU A 237 -5.31 -8.47 -20.70
N ASN A 238 -4.55 -9.56 -20.82
CA ASN A 238 -3.16 -9.50 -21.27
C ASN A 238 -3.02 -9.00 -22.71
N HIS A 239 -3.99 -9.28 -23.58
CA HIS A 239 -4.02 -8.69 -24.93
C HIS A 239 -4.08 -7.16 -24.87
N VAL A 240 -5.02 -6.59 -24.11
CA VAL A 240 -5.16 -5.14 -23.93
C VAL A 240 -3.92 -4.54 -23.27
N LEU A 241 -3.40 -5.16 -22.22
CA LEU A 241 -2.19 -4.67 -21.54
C LEU A 241 -0.98 -4.65 -22.49
N ASN A 242 -0.82 -5.68 -23.33
CA ASN A 242 0.28 -5.76 -24.29
C ASN A 242 0.18 -4.69 -25.40
N ASP A 243 -1.03 -4.41 -25.89
CA ASP A 243 -1.24 -3.38 -26.92
C ASP A 243 -0.97 -1.97 -26.37
N LEU A 244 -1.44 -1.70 -25.16
CA LEU A 244 -1.12 -0.45 -24.48
C LEU A 244 0.37 -0.34 -24.15
N ALA A 245 1.02 -1.44 -23.74
CA ALA A 245 2.46 -1.48 -23.49
C ALA A 245 3.28 -1.11 -24.72
N LYS A 246 2.91 -1.62 -25.91
CA LYS A 246 3.50 -1.22 -27.19
C LYS A 246 3.28 0.28 -27.47
N LYS A 247 2.04 0.77 -27.29
CA LYS A 247 1.69 2.16 -27.53
C LYS A 247 2.52 3.13 -26.68
N TYR A 248 2.65 2.83 -25.39
CA TYR A 248 3.36 3.66 -24.41
C TYR A 248 4.85 3.34 -24.27
N GLN A 249 5.36 2.32 -25.00
CA GLN A 249 6.75 1.84 -24.95
C GLN A 249 7.21 1.45 -23.54
N VAL A 250 6.35 0.77 -22.80
CA VAL A 250 6.59 0.26 -21.44
C VAL A 250 6.22 -1.21 -21.34
N THR A 251 6.41 -1.84 -20.17
CA THR A 251 5.98 -3.22 -19.94
C THR A 251 4.47 -3.30 -19.65
N SER A 252 3.86 -4.46 -19.87
CA SER A 252 2.47 -4.73 -19.49
C SER A 252 2.24 -4.60 -17.99
N THR A 253 3.26 -4.89 -17.17
CA THR A 253 3.27 -4.60 -15.73
C THR A 253 3.14 -3.11 -15.45
N ALA A 254 3.88 -2.26 -16.16
CA ALA A 254 3.79 -0.80 -15.98
C ALA A 254 2.39 -0.28 -16.37
N ILE A 255 1.75 -0.83 -17.40
CA ILE A 255 0.36 -0.49 -17.76
C ILE A 255 -0.62 -0.90 -16.65
N ALA A 256 -0.48 -2.09 -16.08
CA ALA A 256 -1.34 -2.53 -14.97
C ALA A 256 -1.20 -1.63 -13.73
N LEU A 257 0.00 -1.16 -13.43
CA LEU A 257 0.24 -0.18 -12.36
C LEU A 257 -0.31 1.21 -12.72
N ALA A 258 -0.11 1.67 -13.97
CA ALA A 258 -0.66 2.95 -14.44
C ALA A 258 -2.19 2.96 -14.40
N TRP A 259 -2.84 1.81 -14.60
CA TRP A 259 -4.27 1.65 -14.43
C TRP A 259 -4.71 1.96 -12.99
N VAL A 260 -4.01 1.46 -12.00
CA VAL A 260 -4.24 1.76 -10.58
C VAL A 260 -4.02 3.25 -10.30
N LEU A 261 -2.91 3.80 -10.75
CA LEU A 261 -2.54 5.20 -10.52
C LEU A 261 -3.45 6.21 -11.23
N ARG A 262 -4.24 5.76 -12.22
CA ARG A 262 -5.13 6.63 -13.00
C ARG A 262 -6.36 7.10 -12.22
N TYR A 263 -6.69 6.47 -11.08
CA TYR A 263 -7.80 6.89 -10.22
C TYR A 263 -7.61 8.35 -9.76
N PRO A 264 -8.67 9.19 -9.81
CA PRO A 264 -8.56 10.62 -9.50
C PRO A 264 -8.57 10.91 -7.99
N GLY A 265 -7.60 10.36 -7.27
CA GLY A 265 -7.36 10.54 -5.85
C GLY A 265 -5.86 10.49 -5.56
N LYS A 266 -5.46 10.68 -4.30
CA LYS A 266 -4.08 10.46 -3.87
C LYS A 266 -3.80 8.95 -3.84
N MET A 267 -3.30 8.41 -4.94
CA MET A 267 -3.12 6.98 -5.16
C MET A 267 -1.63 6.62 -5.19
N GLN A 268 -1.26 5.59 -4.46
CA GLN A 268 0.05 4.93 -4.54
C GLN A 268 -0.13 3.45 -4.88
N ALA A 269 0.78 2.89 -5.67
CA ALA A 269 0.84 1.47 -5.99
C ALA A 269 1.99 0.82 -5.23
N VAL A 270 1.68 -0.14 -4.35
CA VAL A 270 2.66 -0.90 -3.57
C VAL A 270 3.11 -2.11 -4.39
N ILE A 271 4.34 -2.07 -4.88
CA ILE A 271 4.95 -3.19 -5.60
C ILE A 271 5.73 -4.09 -4.65
N GLY A 272 5.61 -5.40 -4.82
CA GLY A 272 6.24 -6.42 -3.95
C GLY A 272 7.30 -7.24 -4.67
N THR A 273 8.12 -6.63 -5.52
CA THR A 273 9.21 -7.32 -6.22
C THR A 273 10.50 -7.36 -5.39
N THR A 274 11.28 -8.42 -5.57
CA THR A 274 12.63 -8.57 -5.00
C THR A 274 13.73 -8.38 -6.05
N LYS A 275 13.36 -8.01 -7.29
CA LYS A 275 14.30 -7.84 -8.41
C LYS A 275 14.46 -6.36 -8.74
N PRO A 276 15.68 -5.78 -8.65
CA PRO A 276 15.93 -4.38 -9.00
C PRO A 276 15.42 -4.00 -10.39
N GLN A 277 15.62 -4.86 -11.38
CA GLN A 277 15.13 -4.64 -12.75
C GLN A 277 13.62 -4.44 -12.81
N HIS A 278 12.83 -5.21 -12.04
CA HIS A 278 11.38 -5.05 -11.99
C HIS A 278 10.97 -3.75 -11.28
N VAL A 279 11.77 -3.22 -10.34
CA VAL A 279 11.55 -1.91 -9.73
C VAL A 279 11.71 -0.80 -10.78
N LEU A 280 12.78 -0.85 -11.57
CA LEU A 280 13.04 0.11 -12.66
C LEU A 280 11.91 0.10 -13.70
N GLU A 281 11.43 -1.09 -14.09
CA GLU A 281 10.32 -1.25 -15.02
C GLU A 281 8.99 -0.74 -14.46
N ALA A 282 8.71 -1.00 -13.18
CA ALA A 282 7.52 -0.52 -12.49
C ALA A 282 7.51 1.01 -12.39
N GLY A 283 8.66 1.64 -12.20
CA GLY A 283 8.80 3.10 -12.14
C GLY A 283 8.28 3.83 -13.39
N LYS A 284 8.33 3.17 -14.55
CA LYS A 284 7.78 3.72 -15.80
C LYS A 284 6.25 3.88 -15.78
N ALA A 285 5.55 3.20 -14.87
CA ALA A 285 4.12 3.39 -14.71
C ALA A 285 3.75 4.84 -14.36
N ALA A 286 4.61 5.54 -13.63
CA ALA A 286 4.40 6.94 -13.26
C ALA A 286 4.46 7.92 -14.44
N GLU A 287 4.99 7.49 -15.58
CA GLU A 287 5.09 8.28 -16.82
C GLU A 287 3.89 8.07 -17.74
N VAL A 288 3.06 7.06 -17.44
CA VAL A 288 1.90 6.69 -18.27
C VAL A 288 0.62 7.27 -17.71
N THR A 289 -0.08 8.07 -18.51
CA THR A 289 -1.44 8.53 -18.22
C THR A 289 -2.40 7.88 -19.19
N LEU A 290 -3.11 6.84 -18.74
CA LEU A 290 -4.15 6.20 -19.55
C LEU A 290 -5.30 7.18 -19.80
N THR A 291 -5.78 7.21 -21.03
CA THR A 291 -7.02 7.92 -21.35
C THR A 291 -8.20 7.24 -20.62
N ARG A 292 -9.32 7.95 -20.47
CA ARG A 292 -10.54 7.39 -19.88
C ARG A 292 -10.99 6.12 -20.62
N LYS A 293 -10.94 6.13 -21.96
CA LYS A 293 -11.30 4.97 -22.79
C LYS A 293 -10.40 3.76 -22.52
N GLU A 294 -9.08 3.95 -22.46
CA GLU A 294 -8.11 2.89 -22.19
C GLU A 294 -8.27 2.31 -20.78
N TRP A 295 -8.54 3.16 -19.80
CA TRP A 295 -8.81 2.70 -18.44
C TRP A 295 -10.01 1.75 -18.39
N TYR A 296 -11.12 2.11 -19.06
CA TYR A 296 -12.30 1.25 -19.16
C TYR A 296 -12.07 0.01 -20.03
N GLN A 297 -11.23 0.08 -21.07
CA GLN A 297 -10.84 -1.12 -21.82
C GLN A 297 -10.14 -2.16 -20.95
N VAL A 298 -9.21 -1.73 -20.10
CA VAL A 298 -8.55 -2.64 -19.14
C VAL A 298 -9.57 -3.18 -18.13
N TYR A 299 -10.44 -2.34 -17.60
CA TYR A 299 -11.49 -2.74 -16.65
C TYR A 299 -12.39 -3.85 -17.22
N LEU A 300 -12.92 -3.67 -18.43
CA LEU A 300 -13.77 -4.65 -19.12
C LEU A 300 -13.01 -5.92 -19.48
N ALA A 301 -11.79 -5.80 -20.00
CA ALA A 301 -10.95 -6.95 -20.36
C ALA A 301 -10.56 -7.81 -19.15
N ALA A 302 -10.57 -7.25 -17.95
CA ALA A 302 -10.39 -7.98 -16.70
C ALA A 302 -11.61 -8.82 -16.26
N GLY A 303 -12.70 -8.80 -17.04
CA GLY A 303 -13.93 -9.52 -16.75
C GLY A 303 -14.90 -8.76 -15.85
N ASN A 304 -14.68 -7.45 -15.68
CA ASN A 304 -15.62 -6.59 -14.97
C ASN A 304 -16.72 -6.11 -15.92
N ASP A 305 -17.89 -5.76 -15.40
CA ASP A 305 -19.03 -5.30 -16.15
C ASP A 305 -19.26 -3.80 -15.92
N LEU A 306 -19.90 -3.19 -16.91
CA LEU A 306 -20.50 -1.86 -16.77
C LEU A 306 -22.01 -2.00 -16.98
N PRO A 307 -22.84 -1.18 -16.30
CA PRO A 307 -24.28 -1.16 -16.50
C PRO A 307 -24.68 -0.74 -17.92
#